data_8ac189800047bd76a777cdfea22d3e69
#
_entry.id   8ac189800047bd76a777cdfea22d3e69
#
_cell.length_a   1.000
_cell.length_b   1.000
_cell.length_c   1.000
_cell.angle_alpha   90.00
_cell.angle_beta   90.00
_cell.angle_gamma   90.00
#
_symmetry.space_group_name_H-M   'P 1'
#
loop_
_entity.id
_entity.type
_entity.pdbx_description
1 polymer ?
#
loop_
_entity_poly.entity_id
_entity_poly.type
_entity_poly.pdbx_seq_one_letter_code
_entity_poly.pdbx_strand_id
1 'polypeptide(L)'
;ASTVSIKAGADAPYAALSMMLGEPMEYKEDAADDNVIFTRFEKSICLNTREEPIVEIHDFKDLYHLDEGIGSVIFDLDDTLYSEKDYVRSSFRVVERMLPEVNNIFNKLCAALEKGQPPLETVLKDAGMHSDELLLKCREAIRDHKPEISLYEGVKELFFELHTQKRSIGILIDGTPKVQRAKIEALGLDKMADEILITDELAGHGNVMEFRKPNDLPFLIMRKRLEIPCRNMAFVGDDIEKDFIAPKALGMECYWKKNEDGLYE
;
A
#
# COMPACT_ATOMS: atom_id res chain seq x y z
N ALA A 1 12.25 22.72 4.40
CA ALA A 1 13.64 22.97 4.72
C ALA A 1 14.00 22.21 5.97
N SER A 2 15.02 21.42 5.88
CA SER A 2 15.42 20.61 7.02
C SER A 2 16.02 21.49 8.09
N THR A 3 15.83 21.12 9.35
CA THR A 3 16.54 21.65 10.52
C THR A 3 18.06 21.72 10.29
N VAL A 4 18.58 20.93 9.36
CA VAL A 4 19.97 20.89 8.91
C VAL A 4 20.37 22.15 8.12
N SER A 5 19.54 22.64 7.20
CA SER A 5 19.83 23.85 6.42
C SER A 5 19.93 25.08 7.31
N ILE A 6 19.04 25.20 8.31
CA ILE A 6 19.05 26.29 9.28
C ILE A 6 20.29 26.21 10.19
N LYS A 7 20.64 25.01 10.64
CA LYS A 7 21.84 24.79 11.47
C LYS A 7 23.15 25.02 10.74
N ALA A 8 23.15 24.88 9.41
CA ALA A 8 24.29 25.16 8.56
C ALA A 8 24.36 26.64 8.10
N GLY A 9 23.49 27.49 8.63
CA GLY A 9 23.50 28.93 8.31
C GLY A 9 22.79 29.29 7.00
N ALA A 10 22.27 28.34 6.25
CA ALA A 10 21.51 28.58 5.03
C ALA A 10 20.00 28.54 5.36
N ASP A 11 19.38 29.72 5.50
CA ASP A 11 17.93 29.79 5.77
C ASP A 11 17.10 29.55 4.48
N ALA A 12 17.15 28.31 3.99
CA ALA A 12 16.44 27.91 2.79
C ALA A 12 14.90 28.04 2.91
N PRO A 13 14.24 27.87 4.09
CA PRO A 13 12.82 28.16 4.25
C PRO A 13 12.49 29.62 4.05
N TYR A 14 13.27 30.51 4.67
CA TYR A 14 13.08 31.96 4.53
C TYR A 14 13.27 32.38 3.08
N ALA A 15 14.33 31.89 2.43
CA ALA A 15 14.59 32.15 1.03
C ALA A 15 13.44 31.68 0.12
N ALA A 16 12.92 30.49 0.32
CA ALA A 16 11.79 29.96 -0.45
C ALA A 16 10.51 30.80 -0.21
N LEU A 17 10.23 31.18 1.02
CA LEU A 17 9.07 31.99 1.36
C LEU A 17 9.17 33.39 0.73
N SER A 18 10.32 34.04 0.84
CA SER A 18 10.56 35.38 0.23
C SER A 18 10.44 35.34 -1.30
N MET A 19 10.93 34.25 -1.96
CA MET A 19 10.72 34.08 -3.40
C MET A 19 9.24 33.94 -3.76
N MET A 20 8.47 33.17 -2.96
CA MET A 20 7.03 33.01 -3.19
C MET A 20 6.24 34.31 -2.99
N LEU A 21 6.70 35.17 -2.08
CA LEU A 21 6.08 36.47 -1.79
C LEU A 21 6.58 37.61 -2.71
N GLY A 22 7.56 37.33 -3.58
CA GLY A 22 8.17 38.32 -4.46
C GLY A 22 9.00 39.36 -3.73
N GLU A 23 9.49 39.05 -2.52
CA GLU A 23 10.34 39.91 -1.73
C GLU A 23 11.79 39.89 -2.23
N PRO A 24 12.54 41.02 -2.19
CA PRO A 24 13.94 41.05 -2.57
C PRO A 24 14.77 40.20 -1.60
N MET A 25 15.59 39.30 -2.15
CA MET A 25 16.54 38.49 -1.39
C MET A 25 17.97 38.96 -1.58
N GLU A 26 18.72 39.05 -0.49
CA GLU A 26 20.18 39.15 -0.57
C GLU A 26 20.80 37.78 -0.84
N TYR A 27 21.51 37.65 -1.96
CA TYR A 27 22.34 36.47 -2.23
C TYR A 27 23.56 36.51 -1.31
N LYS A 28 23.72 35.43 -0.52
CA LYS A 28 24.94 35.22 0.28
C LYS A 28 25.72 34.06 -0.37
N GLU A 29 26.87 34.41 -0.94
CA GLU A 29 27.88 33.45 -1.34
C GLU A 29 28.44 32.79 -0.07
N ASP A 30 28.61 31.46 -0.05
CA ASP A 30 29.11 30.71 1.11
C ASP A 30 28.27 30.79 2.40
N ALA A 31 26.94 30.80 2.26
CA ALA A 31 26.04 30.83 3.41
C ALA A 31 26.03 29.55 4.25
N ALA A 32 26.69 28.48 3.81
CA ALA A 32 26.79 27.22 4.52
C ALA A 32 28.20 27.00 5.09
N ASP A 33 28.28 26.41 6.29
CA ASP A 33 29.54 25.98 6.89
C ASP A 33 30.16 24.84 6.09
N ASP A 34 31.39 24.97 5.63
CA ASP A 34 32.15 23.98 4.82
C ASP A 34 32.33 22.62 5.50
N ASN A 35 32.09 22.54 6.80
CA ASN A 35 32.19 21.29 7.58
C ASN A 35 30.86 20.51 7.69
N VAL A 36 29.80 20.98 7.02
CA VAL A 36 28.48 20.32 7.07
C VAL A 36 28.21 19.54 5.79
N ILE A 37 28.20 18.22 5.89
CA ILE A 37 27.81 17.33 4.79
C ILE A 37 26.28 17.35 4.70
N PHE A 38 25.74 17.89 3.58
CA PHE A 38 24.32 17.83 3.29
C PHE A 38 23.98 16.48 2.63
N THR A 39 23.21 15.67 3.32
CA THR A 39 22.42 14.64 2.66
C THR A 39 21.08 15.26 2.27
N ARG A 40 20.85 15.42 0.97
CA ARG A 40 19.62 16.00 0.45
C ARG A 40 18.48 15.00 0.59
N PHE A 41 17.71 15.13 1.66
CA PHE A 41 16.37 14.56 1.74
C PHE A 41 15.41 15.62 1.20
N GLU A 42 14.91 15.43 -0.01
CA GLU A 42 13.77 16.19 -0.49
C GLU A 42 12.51 15.73 0.25
N LYS A 43 12.34 16.16 1.50
CA LYS A 43 11.02 16.19 2.11
C LYS A 43 10.32 17.41 1.54
N SER A 44 9.38 17.20 0.64
CA SER A 44 8.38 18.22 0.32
C SER A 44 7.59 18.46 1.60
N ILE A 45 7.85 19.59 2.27
CA ILE A 45 6.99 20.05 3.36
C ILE A 45 5.74 20.57 2.66
N CYS A 46 4.73 19.75 2.58
CA CYS A 46 3.39 20.21 2.28
C CYS A 46 2.92 20.96 3.54
N LEU A 47 2.90 22.28 3.50
CA LEU A 47 2.24 23.11 4.51
C LEU A 47 0.72 22.99 4.29
N ASN A 48 0.17 21.82 4.45
CA ASN A 48 -1.26 21.63 4.50
C ASN A 48 -1.70 21.92 5.94
N THR A 49 -2.24 23.11 6.17
CA THR A 49 -2.77 23.53 7.46
C THR A 49 -4.13 22.91 7.79
N ARG A 50 -4.67 22.09 6.90
CA ARG A 50 -5.85 21.26 7.15
C ARG A 50 -5.38 19.83 7.38
N GLU A 51 -5.51 19.35 8.60
CA GLU A 51 -5.56 17.91 8.88
C GLU A 51 -6.90 17.41 8.31
N GLU A 52 -6.87 16.96 7.08
CA GLU A 52 -8.02 16.26 6.50
C GLU A 52 -8.28 15.00 7.33
N PRO A 53 -9.49 14.79 7.85
CA PRO A 53 -9.81 13.61 8.63
C PRO A 53 -9.74 12.36 7.74
N ILE A 54 -9.39 11.22 8.32
CA ILE A 54 -9.61 9.93 7.66
C ILE A 54 -11.11 9.66 7.72
N VAL A 55 -11.73 9.47 6.56
CA VAL A 55 -13.17 9.20 6.46
C VAL A 55 -13.40 7.70 6.49
N GLU A 56 -14.12 7.19 7.49
CA GLU A 56 -14.52 5.78 7.53
C GLU A 56 -15.61 5.53 6.47
N ILE A 57 -15.44 4.51 5.65
CA ILE A 57 -16.42 4.07 4.67
C ILE A 57 -16.89 2.65 4.99
N HIS A 58 -18.20 2.43 4.86
CA HIS A 58 -18.83 1.12 5.10
C HIS A 58 -19.21 0.42 3.79
N ASP A 59 -19.54 1.19 2.75
CA ASP A 59 -19.89 0.71 1.41
C ASP A 59 -19.06 1.44 0.37
N PHE A 60 -18.67 0.77 -0.71
CA PHE A 60 -17.97 1.39 -1.82
C PHE A 60 -18.76 2.49 -2.52
N LYS A 61 -20.09 2.52 -2.34
CA LYS A 61 -20.96 3.61 -2.81
C LYS A 61 -20.68 4.95 -2.13
N ASP A 62 -20.08 4.94 -0.94
CA ASP A 62 -19.65 6.16 -0.25
C ASP A 62 -18.64 6.95 -1.10
N LEU A 63 -17.88 6.25 -1.99
CA LEU A 63 -16.91 6.84 -2.90
C LEU A 63 -17.49 7.32 -4.25
N TYR A 64 -18.80 7.21 -4.47
CA TYR A 64 -19.44 7.69 -5.71
C TYR A 64 -19.51 9.23 -5.77
N HIS A 65 -19.43 9.89 -4.62
CA HIS A 65 -19.63 11.33 -4.47
C HIS A 65 -18.38 12.04 -3.93
N LEU A 66 -17.21 11.63 -4.41
CA LEU A 66 -15.95 12.32 -4.11
C LEU A 66 -15.98 13.77 -4.63
N ASP A 67 -15.18 14.64 -4.00
CA ASP A 67 -15.02 16.02 -4.44
C ASP A 67 -14.66 16.08 -5.95
N GLU A 68 -15.19 17.08 -6.65
CA GLU A 68 -14.96 17.28 -8.10
C GLU A 68 -13.46 17.50 -8.40
N GLY A 69 -12.70 17.97 -7.43
CA GLY A 69 -11.26 18.16 -7.53
C GLY A 69 -10.44 16.87 -7.56
N ILE A 70 -11.02 15.73 -7.12
CA ILE A 70 -10.34 14.44 -7.11
C ILE A 70 -10.31 13.85 -8.51
N GLY A 71 -9.13 13.76 -9.10
CA GLY A 71 -8.90 13.17 -10.44
C GLY A 71 -8.48 11.72 -10.42
N SER A 72 -8.05 11.18 -9.27
CA SER A 72 -7.65 9.78 -9.14
C SER A 72 -7.96 9.21 -7.78
N VAL A 73 -8.30 7.92 -7.74
CA VAL A 73 -8.47 7.15 -6.51
C VAL A 73 -7.47 6.00 -6.50
N ILE A 74 -6.64 5.96 -5.46
CA ILE A 74 -5.63 4.92 -5.25
C ILE A 74 -6.15 3.97 -4.19
N PHE A 75 -6.08 2.69 -4.46
CA PHE A 75 -6.52 1.63 -3.55
C PHE A 75 -5.33 0.81 -3.07
N ASP A 76 -5.32 0.46 -1.80
CA ASP A 76 -4.65 -0.74 -1.34
C ASP A 76 -5.39 -1.98 -1.88
N LEU A 77 -4.84 -3.18 -1.69
CA LEU A 77 -5.41 -4.41 -2.24
C LEU A 77 -5.96 -5.33 -1.16
N ASP A 78 -5.07 -5.81 -0.28
CA ASP A 78 -5.40 -6.83 0.71
C ASP A 78 -6.37 -6.24 1.75
N ASP A 79 -7.42 -6.97 2.11
CA ASP A 79 -8.52 -6.53 2.99
C ASP A 79 -9.22 -5.19 2.61
N THR A 80 -8.76 -4.54 1.55
CA THR A 80 -9.38 -3.32 0.97
C THR A 80 -10.29 -3.65 -0.20
N LEU A 81 -9.84 -4.37 -1.23
CA LEU A 81 -10.61 -4.70 -2.43
C LEU A 81 -11.15 -6.14 -2.44
N TYR A 82 -10.57 -7.01 -1.63
CA TYR A 82 -10.96 -8.41 -1.45
C TYR A 82 -10.54 -8.87 -0.06
N SER A 83 -11.03 -10.03 0.42
CA SER A 83 -10.65 -10.58 1.73
C SER A 83 -9.30 -11.29 1.67
N GLU A 84 -8.31 -10.85 2.44
CA GLU A 84 -7.03 -11.54 2.56
C GLU A 84 -7.20 -12.95 3.16
N LYS A 85 -8.21 -13.16 4.01
CA LYS A 85 -8.57 -14.52 4.50
C LYS A 85 -8.89 -15.48 3.36
N ASP A 86 -9.48 -15.00 2.26
CA ASP A 86 -9.78 -15.87 1.11
C ASP A 86 -8.50 -16.27 0.37
N TYR A 87 -7.51 -15.39 0.26
CA TYR A 87 -6.20 -15.75 -0.26
C TYR A 87 -5.51 -16.80 0.62
N VAL A 88 -5.56 -16.64 1.94
CA VAL A 88 -5.00 -17.62 2.88
C VAL A 88 -5.72 -18.96 2.76
N ARG A 89 -7.06 -18.97 2.67
CA ARG A 89 -7.85 -20.21 2.45
C ARG A 89 -7.51 -20.87 1.11
N SER A 90 -7.35 -20.08 0.04
CA SER A 90 -6.89 -20.58 -1.26
C SER A 90 -5.53 -21.26 -1.15
N SER A 91 -4.60 -20.64 -0.40
CA SER A 91 -3.28 -21.20 -0.09
C SER A 91 -3.37 -22.54 0.65
N PHE A 92 -4.28 -22.66 1.63
CA PHE A 92 -4.48 -23.91 2.38
C PHE A 92 -5.04 -25.04 1.52
N ARG A 93 -5.83 -24.72 0.49
CA ARG A 93 -6.28 -25.71 -0.50
C ARG A 93 -5.13 -26.29 -1.31
N VAL A 94 -4.09 -25.50 -1.55
CA VAL A 94 -2.86 -26.00 -2.21
C VAL A 94 -2.17 -27.04 -1.33
N VAL A 95 -2.01 -26.72 -0.04
CA VAL A 95 -1.38 -27.64 0.93
C VAL A 95 -2.22 -28.92 1.09
N GLU A 96 -3.55 -28.81 1.11
CA GLU A 96 -4.45 -29.96 1.16
C GLU A 96 -4.24 -30.91 -0.04
N ARG A 97 -4.09 -30.37 -1.23
CA ARG A 97 -3.79 -31.15 -2.44
C ARG A 97 -2.40 -31.80 -2.42
N MET A 98 -1.43 -31.17 -1.76
CA MET A 98 -0.06 -31.68 -1.63
C MET A 98 0.08 -32.81 -0.61
N LEU A 99 -0.74 -32.78 0.45
CA LEU A 99 -0.63 -33.67 1.60
C LEU A 99 -1.97 -34.42 1.85
N PRO A 100 -2.45 -35.23 0.88
CA PRO A 100 -3.73 -35.89 0.98
C PRO A 100 -3.78 -36.97 2.10
N GLU A 101 -2.61 -37.41 2.58
CA GLU A 101 -2.46 -38.33 3.69
C GLU A 101 -2.78 -37.70 5.05
N VAL A 102 -2.79 -36.36 5.16
CA VAL A 102 -3.16 -35.69 6.40
C VAL A 102 -4.65 -35.42 6.42
N ASN A 103 -5.40 -36.24 7.12
CA ASN A 103 -6.85 -36.10 7.22
C ASN A 103 -7.27 -34.69 7.69
N ASN A 104 -8.17 -34.06 6.91
CA ASN A 104 -8.81 -32.79 7.23
C ASN A 104 -7.82 -31.64 7.43
N ILE A 105 -6.72 -31.64 6.67
CA ILE A 105 -5.62 -30.67 6.83
C ILE A 105 -6.09 -29.23 6.62
N PHE A 106 -6.96 -28.98 5.66
CA PHE A 106 -7.52 -27.64 5.41
C PHE A 106 -8.16 -27.03 6.67
N ASN A 107 -9.07 -27.78 7.32
CA ASN A 107 -9.74 -27.27 8.52
C ASN A 107 -8.78 -27.13 9.71
N LYS A 108 -7.75 -27.98 9.80
CA LYS A 108 -6.71 -27.85 10.82
C LYS A 108 -5.87 -26.57 10.61
N LEU A 109 -5.54 -26.24 9.36
CA LEU A 109 -4.83 -25.01 9.01
C LEU A 109 -5.68 -23.78 9.34
N CYS A 110 -6.97 -23.80 8.98
CA CYS A 110 -7.90 -22.72 9.33
C CYS A 110 -8.01 -22.55 10.86
N ALA A 111 -8.18 -23.64 11.59
CA ALA A 111 -8.28 -23.59 13.05
C ALA A 111 -6.99 -23.11 13.74
N ALA A 112 -5.82 -23.40 13.17
CA ALA A 112 -4.55 -22.87 13.66
C ALA A 112 -4.44 -21.35 13.40
N LEU A 113 -4.87 -20.88 12.23
CA LEU A 113 -4.93 -19.47 11.89
C LEU A 113 -5.84 -18.70 12.86
N GLU A 114 -7.06 -19.17 13.09
CA GLU A 114 -8.03 -18.58 14.01
C GLU A 114 -7.52 -18.47 15.46
N LYS A 115 -6.58 -19.34 15.84
CA LYS A 115 -5.92 -19.32 17.16
C LYS A 115 -4.67 -18.45 17.20
N GLY A 116 -4.34 -17.73 16.11
CA GLY A 116 -3.11 -16.95 15.99
C GLY A 116 -1.83 -17.80 15.99
N GLN A 117 -1.94 -19.09 15.67
CA GLN A 117 -0.79 -20.01 15.59
C GLN A 117 -0.23 -20.04 14.16
N PRO A 118 1.09 -20.29 13.95
CA PRO A 118 1.63 -20.49 12.61
C PRO A 118 1.05 -21.77 11.99
N PRO A 119 0.16 -21.68 10.97
CA PRO A 119 -0.68 -22.81 10.56
C PRO A 119 0.12 -24.00 10.04
N LEU A 120 1.07 -23.78 9.12
CA LEU A 120 1.86 -24.85 8.51
C LEU A 120 2.69 -25.59 9.54
N GLU A 121 3.44 -24.86 10.36
CA GLU A 121 4.31 -25.42 11.40
C GLU A 121 3.53 -26.23 12.41
N THR A 122 2.40 -25.68 12.87
CA THR A 122 1.55 -26.33 13.87
C THR A 122 0.96 -27.64 13.33
N VAL A 123 0.33 -27.58 12.15
CA VAL A 123 -0.36 -28.75 11.60
C VAL A 123 0.60 -29.84 11.14
N LEU A 124 1.75 -29.48 10.55
CA LEU A 124 2.76 -30.47 10.15
C LEU A 124 3.42 -31.12 11.37
N LYS A 125 3.61 -30.38 12.46
CA LYS A 125 4.10 -30.93 13.72
C LYS A 125 3.12 -31.91 14.36
N ASP A 126 1.85 -31.56 14.40
CA ASP A 126 0.77 -32.43 14.93
C ASP A 126 0.59 -33.69 14.08
N ALA A 127 0.87 -33.61 12.78
CA ALA A 127 0.85 -34.76 11.86
C ALA A 127 2.12 -35.62 11.92
N GLY A 128 3.15 -35.21 12.70
CA GLY A 128 4.44 -35.92 12.76
C GLY A 128 5.27 -35.79 11.47
N MET A 129 4.96 -34.80 10.62
CA MET A 129 5.58 -34.60 9.30
C MET A 129 6.44 -33.34 9.23
N HIS A 130 6.68 -32.67 10.35
CA HIS A 130 7.42 -31.41 10.38
C HIS A 130 8.89 -31.62 9.96
N SER A 131 9.27 -30.99 8.85
CA SER A 131 10.64 -30.85 8.39
C SER A 131 10.82 -29.52 7.64
N ASP A 132 12.03 -28.96 7.69
CA ASP A 132 12.34 -27.72 6.97
C ASP A 132 12.13 -27.85 5.46
N GLU A 133 12.45 -29.04 4.91
CA GLU A 133 12.26 -29.34 3.50
C GLU A 133 10.77 -29.31 3.11
N LEU A 134 9.89 -29.93 3.91
CA LEU A 134 8.46 -29.96 3.63
C LEU A 134 7.83 -28.58 3.80
N LEU A 135 8.23 -27.85 4.84
CA LEU A 135 7.80 -26.47 5.04
C LEU A 135 8.19 -25.57 3.86
N LEU A 136 9.43 -25.70 3.36
CA LEU A 136 9.88 -24.95 2.19
C LEU A 136 9.03 -25.30 0.96
N LYS A 137 8.79 -26.57 0.69
CA LYS A 137 7.94 -27.02 -0.43
C LYS A 137 6.52 -26.47 -0.33
N CYS A 138 5.91 -26.51 0.86
CA CYS A 138 4.58 -25.92 1.08
C CYS A 138 4.56 -24.42 0.82
N ARG A 139 5.55 -23.68 1.36
CA ARG A 139 5.67 -22.23 1.14
C ARG A 139 5.90 -21.87 -0.32
N GLU A 140 6.71 -22.64 -1.04
CA GLU A 140 6.92 -22.48 -2.48
C GLU A 140 5.64 -22.71 -3.27
N ALA A 141 4.91 -23.79 -2.98
CA ALA A 141 3.65 -24.09 -3.63
C ALA A 141 2.58 -23.01 -3.35
N ILE A 142 2.52 -22.48 -2.12
CA ILE A 142 1.66 -21.34 -1.77
C ILE A 142 2.06 -20.09 -2.57
N ARG A 143 3.34 -19.76 -2.63
CA ARG A 143 3.82 -18.60 -3.39
C ARG A 143 3.52 -18.69 -4.88
N ASP A 144 3.50 -19.91 -5.41
CA ASP A 144 3.42 -20.17 -6.84
C ASP A 144 2.00 -20.53 -7.31
N HIS A 145 1.01 -20.59 -6.40
CA HIS A 145 -0.33 -20.97 -6.77
C HIS A 145 -1.10 -19.83 -7.47
N LYS A 146 -2.10 -20.22 -8.24
CA LYS A 146 -3.11 -19.31 -8.76
C LYS A 146 -4.21 -19.14 -7.71
N PRO A 147 -4.40 -17.95 -7.12
CA PRO A 147 -5.37 -17.76 -6.05
C PRO A 147 -6.82 -17.91 -6.53
N GLU A 148 -7.65 -18.55 -5.73
CA GLU A 148 -9.10 -18.62 -5.90
C GLU A 148 -9.74 -17.55 -5.00
N ILE A 149 -9.76 -16.30 -5.47
CA ILE A 149 -10.23 -15.12 -4.73
C ILE A 149 -11.17 -14.28 -5.61
N SER A 150 -12.00 -13.47 -4.95
CA SER A 150 -12.96 -12.60 -5.62
C SER A 150 -12.97 -11.21 -4.98
N LEU A 151 -13.21 -10.17 -5.77
CA LEU A 151 -13.42 -8.82 -5.28
C LEU A 151 -14.63 -8.75 -4.35
N TYR A 152 -14.59 -7.85 -3.38
CA TYR A 152 -15.78 -7.50 -2.60
C TYR A 152 -16.90 -7.02 -3.51
N GLU A 153 -18.13 -7.21 -3.05
CA GLU A 153 -19.32 -6.68 -3.71
C GLU A 153 -19.23 -5.15 -3.82
N GLY A 154 -19.59 -4.61 -4.97
CA GLY A 154 -19.57 -3.16 -5.24
C GLY A 154 -18.24 -2.62 -5.81
N VAL A 155 -17.12 -3.36 -5.75
CA VAL A 155 -15.82 -2.87 -6.26
C VAL A 155 -15.86 -2.66 -7.78
N LYS A 156 -16.43 -3.60 -8.53
CA LYS A 156 -16.52 -3.47 -9.99
C LYS A 156 -17.40 -2.31 -10.41
N GLU A 157 -18.51 -2.13 -9.72
CA GLU A 157 -19.45 -1.05 -9.92
C GLU A 157 -18.79 0.30 -9.59
N LEU A 158 -18.03 0.37 -8.49
CA LEU A 158 -17.24 1.55 -8.14
C LEU A 158 -16.23 1.91 -9.24
N PHE A 159 -15.46 0.94 -9.71
CA PHE A 159 -14.44 1.18 -10.74
C PHE A 159 -15.07 1.67 -12.05
N PHE A 160 -16.20 1.09 -12.42
CA PHE A 160 -16.99 1.57 -13.58
C PHE A 160 -17.47 3.01 -13.37
N GLU A 161 -17.98 3.35 -12.17
CA GLU A 161 -18.47 4.69 -11.85
C GLU A 161 -17.32 5.71 -11.85
N LEU A 162 -16.17 5.39 -11.26
CA LEU A 162 -14.99 6.26 -11.28
C LEU A 162 -14.51 6.57 -12.70
N HIS A 163 -14.45 5.57 -13.59
CA HIS A 163 -14.10 5.77 -15.00
C HIS A 163 -15.16 6.60 -15.74
N THR A 164 -16.45 6.41 -15.44
CA THR A 164 -17.53 7.24 -16.01
C THR A 164 -17.36 8.71 -15.62
N GLN A 165 -16.89 8.96 -14.40
CA GLN A 165 -16.53 10.29 -13.90
C GLN A 165 -15.16 10.79 -14.39
N LYS A 166 -14.48 10.03 -15.27
CA LYS A 166 -13.12 10.31 -15.79
C LYS A 166 -12.05 10.40 -14.69
N ARG A 167 -12.21 9.64 -13.63
CA ARG A 167 -11.21 9.49 -12.57
C ARG A 167 -10.32 8.30 -12.88
N SER A 168 -9.02 8.46 -12.70
CA SER A 168 -8.07 7.35 -12.85
C SER A 168 -8.05 6.48 -11.59
N ILE A 169 -7.83 5.19 -11.79
CA ILE A 169 -7.77 4.18 -10.73
C ILE A 169 -6.34 3.67 -10.62
N GLY A 170 -5.74 3.85 -9.44
CA GLY A 170 -4.45 3.27 -9.08
C GLY A 170 -4.59 2.14 -8.08
N ILE A 171 -3.68 1.18 -8.12
CA ILE A 171 -3.51 0.16 -7.08
C ILE A 171 -2.09 0.25 -6.56
N LEU A 172 -1.93 0.43 -5.25
CA LEU A 172 -0.64 0.51 -4.58
C LEU A 172 -0.56 -0.56 -3.50
N ILE A 173 0.25 -1.57 -3.74
CA ILE A 173 0.33 -2.76 -2.89
C ILE A 173 1.77 -3.08 -2.50
N ASP A 174 1.98 -3.45 -1.22
CA ASP A 174 3.25 -3.97 -0.72
C ASP A 174 3.35 -5.48 -0.91
N GLY A 175 4.56 -5.97 -1.19
CA GLY A 175 4.88 -7.38 -1.11
C GLY A 175 5.54 -7.97 -2.35
N THR A 176 5.76 -9.28 -2.29
CA THR A 176 6.51 -10.03 -3.30
C THR A 176 5.83 -9.95 -4.67
N PRO A 177 6.52 -9.49 -5.73
CA PRO A 177 5.91 -9.25 -7.05
C PRO A 177 5.14 -10.44 -7.60
N LYS A 178 5.70 -11.64 -7.52
CA LYS A 178 5.06 -12.86 -8.04
C LYS A 178 3.71 -13.13 -7.40
N VAL A 179 3.63 -12.97 -6.07
CA VAL A 179 2.40 -13.18 -5.29
C VAL A 179 1.37 -12.12 -5.64
N GLN A 180 1.78 -10.85 -5.63
CA GLN A 180 0.85 -9.74 -5.88
C GLN A 180 0.34 -9.74 -7.33
N ARG A 181 1.19 -10.07 -8.31
CA ARG A 181 0.76 -10.24 -9.71
C ARG A 181 -0.28 -11.35 -9.86
N ALA A 182 -0.11 -12.48 -9.17
CA ALA A 182 -1.08 -13.57 -9.20
C ALA A 182 -2.44 -13.16 -8.61
N LYS A 183 -2.45 -12.39 -7.50
CA LYS A 183 -3.68 -11.83 -6.92
C LYS A 183 -4.37 -10.86 -7.89
N ILE A 184 -3.63 -9.90 -8.44
CA ILE A 184 -4.11 -8.92 -9.41
C ILE A 184 -4.76 -9.59 -10.62
N GLU A 185 -4.10 -10.60 -11.19
CA GLU A 185 -4.64 -11.37 -12.33
C GLU A 185 -5.89 -12.15 -11.95
N ALA A 186 -5.90 -12.82 -10.79
CA ALA A 186 -7.05 -13.60 -10.32
C ALA A 186 -8.29 -12.73 -10.09
N LEU A 187 -8.09 -11.48 -9.62
CA LEU A 187 -9.15 -10.49 -9.41
C LEU A 187 -9.53 -9.72 -10.69
N GLY A 188 -8.74 -9.85 -11.77
CA GLY A 188 -8.96 -9.15 -13.04
C GLY A 188 -8.66 -7.66 -12.97
N LEU A 189 -7.90 -7.20 -11.96
CA LEU A 189 -7.60 -5.80 -11.73
C LEU A 189 -6.65 -5.21 -12.78
N ASP A 190 -5.84 -6.06 -13.44
CA ASP A 190 -4.99 -5.72 -14.57
C ASP A 190 -5.74 -5.13 -15.77
N LYS A 191 -7.07 -5.33 -15.83
CA LYS A 191 -7.95 -4.81 -16.88
C LYS A 191 -8.84 -3.66 -16.44
N MET A 192 -8.81 -3.34 -15.16
CA MET A 192 -9.72 -2.37 -14.56
C MET A 192 -8.98 -1.16 -13.95
N ALA A 193 -7.72 -1.30 -13.58
CA ALA A 193 -6.91 -0.22 -13.05
C ALA A 193 -6.09 0.44 -14.16
N ASP A 194 -5.91 1.77 -14.07
CA ASP A 194 -5.08 2.54 -15.00
C ASP A 194 -3.59 2.41 -14.66
N GLU A 195 -3.26 2.27 -13.37
CA GLU A 195 -1.89 2.07 -12.91
C GLU A 195 -1.85 1.09 -11.74
N ILE A 196 -0.86 0.18 -11.76
CA ILE A 196 -0.62 -0.78 -10.68
C ILE A 196 0.84 -0.71 -10.27
N LEU A 197 1.07 -0.49 -8.98
CA LEU A 197 2.37 -0.35 -8.40
C LEU A 197 2.56 -1.34 -7.26
N ILE A 198 3.44 -2.31 -7.48
CA ILE A 198 3.88 -3.25 -6.46
C ILE A 198 5.20 -2.72 -5.90
N THR A 199 5.24 -2.40 -4.61
CA THR A 199 6.36 -1.67 -4.02
C THR A 199 7.68 -2.40 -4.13
N ASP A 200 7.69 -3.72 -3.99
CA ASP A 200 8.92 -4.51 -4.09
C ASP A 200 9.52 -4.55 -5.52
N GLU A 201 8.70 -4.25 -6.56
CA GLU A 201 9.21 -4.10 -7.94
C GLU A 201 10.07 -2.83 -8.10
N LEU A 202 9.85 -1.82 -7.27
CA LEU A 202 10.57 -0.55 -7.34
C LEU A 202 11.99 -0.65 -6.81
N ALA A 203 12.21 -1.54 -5.86
CA ALA A 203 13.49 -1.64 -5.17
C ALA A 203 14.64 -2.14 -6.06
N GLY A 204 14.34 -2.88 -7.14
CA GLY A 204 15.39 -3.53 -7.95
C GLY A 204 16.29 -4.39 -7.07
N HIS A 205 17.53 -3.94 -6.88
CA HIS A 205 18.50 -4.55 -5.95
C HIS A 205 18.67 -3.76 -4.64
N GLY A 206 17.85 -2.71 -4.43
CA GLY A 206 17.90 -1.85 -3.25
C GLY A 206 17.11 -2.41 -2.06
N ASN A 207 16.94 -1.55 -1.06
CA ASN A 207 16.18 -1.88 0.15
C ASN A 207 14.68 -1.74 -0.12
N VAL A 208 13.94 -2.85 -0.16
CA VAL A 208 12.49 -2.85 -0.40
C VAL A 208 11.70 -2.04 0.64
N MET A 209 12.21 -1.94 1.87
CA MET A 209 11.51 -1.21 2.95
C MET A 209 11.38 0.28 2.67
N GLU A 210 12.25 0.87 1.86
CA GLU A 210 12.17 2.28 1.47
C GLU A 210 11.00 2.59 0.53
N PHE A 211 10.50 1.57 -0.17
CA PHE A 211 9.41 1.68 -1.13
C PHE A 211 8.07 1.22 -0.57
N ARG A 212 8.04 0.56 0.58
CA ARG A 212 6.79 0.10 1.20
C ARG A 212 6.12 1.20 2.00
N LYS A 213 4.81 1.14 2.08
CA LYS A 213 4.02 1.93 3.02
C LYS A 213 4.53 1.67 4.46
N PRO A 214 4.60 2.65 5.33
CA PRO A 214 4.04 4.01 5.25
C PRO A 214 4.94 5.08 4.60
N ASN A 215 6.01 4.71 3.87
CA ASN A 215 6.85 5.71 3.20
C ASN A 215 6.08 6.48 2.10
N ASP A 216 6.51 7.69 1.83
CA ASP A 216 5.89 8.58 0.84
C ASP A 216 6.30 8.26 -0.61
N LEU A 217 7.46 7.63 -0.81
CA LEU A 217 8.05 7.40 -2.12
C LEU A 217 7.13 6.66 -3.11
N PRO A 218 6.43 5.55 -2.73
CA PRO A 218 5.52 4.87 -3.66
C PRO A 218 4.35 5.75 -4.09
N PHE A 219 3.83 6.62 -3.21
CA PHE A 219 2.77 7.57 -3.54
C PHE A 219 3.26 8.65 -4.51
N LEU A 220 4.49 9.14 -4.33
CA LEU A 220 5.11 10.10 -5.26
C LEU A 220 5.36 9.49 -6.64
N ILE A 221 5.71 8.20 -6.70
CA ILE A 221 5.85 7.47 -7.97
C ILE A 221 4.47 7.31 -8.62
N MET A 222 3.44 6.91 -7.86
CA MET A 222 2.06 6.81 -8.36
C MET A 222 1.56 8.14 -8.91
N ARG A 223 1.74 9.24 -8.15
CA ARG A 223 1.47 10.59 -8.61
C ARG A 223 2.12 10.92 -9.95
N LYS A 224 3.40 10.54 -10.11
CA LYS A 224 4.14 10.80 -11.35
C LYS A 224 3.58 9.99 -12.53
N ARG A 225 3.20 8.73 -12.29
CA ARG A 225 2.68 7.83 -13.34
C ARG A 225 1.28 8.24 -13.80
N LEU A 226 0.43 8.67 -12.87
CA LEU A 226 -0.92 9.15 -13.18
C LEU A 226 -0.96 10.63 -13.61
N GLU A 227 0.15 11.37 -13.47
CA GLU A 227 0.28 12.79 -13.80
C GLU A 227 -0.72 13.69 -13.05
N ILE A 228 -1.16 13.28 -11.86
CA ILE A 228 -2.15 13.99 -11.02
C ILE A 228 -1.47 14.46 -9.73
N PRO A 229 -1.64 15.73 -9.31
CA PRO A 229 -1.11 16.22 -8.02
C PRO A 229 -1.72 15.47 -6.83
N CYS A 230 -0.94 15.20 -5.77
CA CYS A 230 -1.42 14.46 -4.59
C CYS A 230 -2.69 15.06 -3.99
N ARG A 231 -2.82 16.39 -3.93
CA ARG A 231 -4.04 17.07 -3.43
C ARG A 231 -5.32 16.80 -4.25
N ASN A 232 -5.18 16.23 -5.44
CA ASN A 232 -6.27 15.82 -6.32
C ASN A 232 -6.39 14.29 -6.39
N MET A 233 -5.84 13.59 -5.41
CA MET A 233 -5.89 12.15 -5.28
C MET A 233 -6.58 11.77 -3.97
N ALA A 234 -7.32 10.67 -3.99
CA ALA A 234 -7.81 9.99 -2.82
C ALA A 234 -7.06 8.67 -2.62
N PHE A 235 -6.87 8.25 -1.38
CA PHE A 235 -6.33 6.95 -1.03
C PHE A 235 -7.34 6.17 -0.19
N VAL A 236 -7.58 4.92 -0.56
CA VAL A 236 -8.50 4.00 0.11
C VAL A 236 -7.67 2.81 0.61
N GLY A 237 -7.76 2.50 1.89
CA GLY A 237 -7.03 1.40 2.53
C GLY A 237 -7.76 0.90 3.78
N ASP A 238 -7.26 -0.16 4.38
CA ASP A 238 -7.81 -0.79 5.59
C ASP A 238 -6.94 -0.60 6.84
N ASP A 239 -5.63 -0.45 6.69
CA ASP A 239 -4.67 -0.35 7.78
C ASP A 239 -4.37 1.11 8.15
N ILE A 240 -4.96 1.57 9.29
CA ILE A 240 -4.80 2.96 9.76
C ILE A 240 -3.34 3.33 10.03
N GLU A 241 -2.55 2.40 10.55
CA GLU A 241 -1.17 2.69 10.97
C GLU A 241 -0.21 2.75 9.78
N LYS A 242 -0.53 2.06 8.69
CA LYS A 242 0.34 1.90 7.53
C LYS A 242 -0.11 2.73 6.33
N ASP A 243 -1.41 2.75 6.04
CA ASP A 243 -1.94 3.24 4.77
C ASP A 243 -2.08 4.76 4.71
N PHE A 244 -2.28 5.44 5.85
CA PHE A 244 -2.68 6.85 5.84
C PHE A 244 -1.61 7.84 6.28
N ILE A 245 -0.45 7.39 6.78
CA ILE A 245 0.63 8.28 7.21
C ILE A 245 1.13 9.14 6.04
N ALA A 246 1.55 8.51 4.95
CA ALA A 246 2.07 9.21 3.79
C ALA A 246 1.00 9.95 2.97
N PRO A 247 -0.18 9.36 2.65
CA PRO A 247 -1.24 10.08 1.94
C PRO A 247 -1.66 11.37 2.64
N LYS A 248 -1.88 11.33 3.96
CA LYS A 248 -2.19 12.55 4.75
C LYS A 248 -1.08 13.58 4.66
N ALA A 249 0.17 13.17 4.84
CA ALA A 249 1.31 14.07 4.75
C ALA A 249 1.47 14.70 3.36
N LEU A 250 1.01 14.02 2.31
CA LEU A 250 1.01 14.48 0.92
C LEU A 250 -0.25 15.28 0.53
N GLY A 251 -1.21 15.42 1.44
CA GLY A 251 -2.46 16.16 1.23
C GLY A 251 -3.47 15.44 0.34
N MET A 252 -3.45 14.11 0.34
CA MET A 252 -4.49 13.28 -0.29
C MET A 252 -5.71 13.19 0.62
N GLU A 253 -6.91 13.03 0.04
CA GLU A 253 -8.07 12.57 0.80
C GLU A 253 -7.87 11.11 1.20
N CYS A 254 -8.28 10.75 2.42
CA CYS A 254 -8.05 9.42 2.98
C CYS A 254 -9.37 8.77 3.37
N TYR A 255 -9.61 7.57 2.86
CA TYR A 255 -10.83 6.79 3.09
C TYR A 255 -10.46 5.44 3.69
N TRP A 256 -10.91 5.21 4.91
CA TRP A 256 -10.66 3.98 5.63
C TRP A 256 -11.79 2.98 5.40
N LYS A 257 -11.48 1.91 4.69
CA LYS A 257 -12.37 0.76 4.53
C LYS A 257 -12.19 -0.15 5.74
N LYS A 258 -13.01 0.09 6.77
CA LYS A 258 -13.00 -0.74 7.95
C LYS A 258 -13.43 -2.16 7.60
N ASN A 259 -12.58 -3.13 7.89
CA ASN A 259 -12.85 -4.53 7.68
C ASN A 259 -12.97 -5.24 9.03
N GLU A 260 -14.20 -5.49 9.49
CA GLU A 260 -14.47 -6.18 10.77
C GLU A 260 -14.00 -7.64 10.75
N ASP A 261 -13.83 -8.22 9.56
CA ASP A 261 -13.37 -9.60 9.34
C ASP A 261 -11.93 -9.66 8.81
N GLY A 262 -11.16 -8.58 8.89
CA GLY A 262 -9.77 -8.51 8.44
C GLY A 262 -8.88 -9.58 9.06
N LEU A 263 -7.76 -9.87 8.42
CA LEU A 263 -6.80 -10.85 8.92
C LEU A 263 -6.01 -10.29 10.11
N TYR A 264 -5.82 -8.98 10.12
CA TYR A 264 -5.12 -8.22 11.16
C TYR A 264 -6.09 -7.18 11.73
N GLU A 265 -6.57 -7.42 12.96
CA GLU A 265 -7.31 -6.44 13.78
C GLU A 265 -6.33 -5.63 14.65
#